data_8be949660d2292881e6bf12f211a1793
#
_entry.id   8be949660d2292881e6bf12f211a1793
#
_cell.length_a   1.000
_cell.length_b   1.000
_cell.length_c   1.000
_cell.angle_alpha   90.00
_cell.angle_beta   90.00
_cell.angle_gamma   90.00
#
_symmetry.space_group_name_H-M   'P 1'
#
loop_
_entity.id
_entity.type
_entity.pdbx_description
1 polymer ?
#
loop_
_entity_poly.entity_id
_entity_poly.type
_entity_poly.pdbx_seq_one_letter_code
_entity_poly.pdbx_strand_id
1 'polypeptide(L)'
;MKLLFVCLGNICRSPAAEAIALKQAKELGIKNIQIDSAATGNHTAGMPPDSRMVRHASQRGYTLNSVARPVTYNDFETADIIVAMDDSNYNTLKAMAPNLNAAEKVVKMISYCKKDRGYDYIPDPYYGGANGFELVLDLLEDGILNLLNEIGQAPKP
;
A
#
# COMPACT_ATOMS: atom_id res chain seq x y z
N MET A 1 6.86 -10.74 9.99
CA MET A 1 6.82 -9.39 9.36
C MET A 1 5.46 -9.16 8.74
N LYS A 2 4.81 -8.07 9.10
CA LYS A 2 3.51 -7.70 8.53
C LYS A 2 3.55 -6.29 7.95
N LEU A 3 3.19 -6.17 6.67
CA LEU A 3 3.03 -4.91 5.94
C LEU A 3 1.56 -4.57 5.81
N LEU A 4 1.20 -3.33 6.08
CA LEU A 4 -0.15 -2.81 5.86
C LEU A 4 -0.07 -1.60 4.92
N PHE A 5 -0.71 -1.69 3.76
CA PHE A 5 -0.82 -0.58 2.82
C PHE A 5 -2.14 0.16 3.05
N VAL A 6 -2.08 1.48 3.13
CA VAL A 6 -3.23 2.30 3.49
C VAL A 6 -3.42 3.45 2.50
N CYS A 7 -4.67 3.61 2.03
CA CYS A 7 -5.08 4.78 1.25
C CYS A 7 -6.43 5.28 1.79
N LEU A 8 -7.05 6.25 1.12
CA LEU A 8 -8.28 6.84 1.63
C LEU A 8 -9.44 5.84 1.70
N GLY A 9 -9.73 5.15 0.58
CA GLY A 9 -10.91 4.29 0.46
C GLY A 9 -10.64 2.80 0.44
N ASN A 10 -9.39 2.36 0.36
CA ASN A 10 -9.02 0.94 0.25
C ASN A 10 -9.71 0.23 -0.92
N ILE A 11 -9.90 0.93 -2.04
CA ILE A 11 -10.48 0.35 -3.26
C ILE A 11 -9.58 0.47 -4.48
N CYS A 12 -8.53 1.27 -4.44
CA CYS A 12 -7.69 1.54 -5.60
C CYS A 12 -6.20 1.34 -5.31
N ARG A 13 -5.56 2.33 -4.66
CA ARG A 13 -4.10 2.33 -4.45
C ARG A 13 -3.64 1.21 -3.50
N SER A 14 -4.24 1.08 -2.33
CA SER A 14 -3.79 0.08 -1.36
C SER A 14 -4.11 -1.35 -1.76
N PRO A 15 -5.24 -1.68 -2.41
CA PRO A 15 -5.43 -3.02 -2.95
C PRO A 15 -4.42 -3.38 -4.03
N ALA A 16 -4.09 -2.43 -4.90
CA ALA A 16 -3.05 -2.64 -5.93
C ALA A 16 -1.69 -2.89 -5.28
N ALA A 17 -1.34 -2.10 -4.25
CA ALA A 17 -0.09 -2.28 -3.52
C ALA A 17 -0.01 -3.66 -2.86
N GLU A 18 -1.09 -4.10 -2.24
CA GLU A 18 -1.16 -5.43 -1.62
C GLU A 18 -0.90 -6.53 -2.66
N ALA A 19 -1.57 -6.47 -3.80
CA ALA A 19 -1.42 -7.49 -4.85
C ALA A 19 0.00 -7.50 -5.45
N ILE A 20 0.57 -6.31 -5.68
CA ILE A 20 1.94 -6.18 -6.19
C ILE A 20 2.93 -6.75 -5.18
N ALA A 21 2.77 -6.41 -3.90
CA ALA A 21 3.67 -6.87 -2.84
C ALA A 21 3.60 -8.39 -2.67
N LEU A 22 2.41 -8.98 -2.73
CA LEU A 22 2.26 -10.44 -2.66
C LEU A 22 3.03 -11.14 -3.79
N LYS A 23 2.90 -10.65 -5.01
CA LYS A 23 3.58 -11.24 -6.16
C LYS A 23 5.10 -11.04 -6.09
N GLN A 24 5.54 -9.81 -5.82
CA GLN A 24 6.98 -9.50 -5.76
C GLN A 24 7.67 -10.22 -4.59
N ALA A 25 7.03 -10.31 -3.43
CA ALA A 25 7.59 -11.05 -2.30
C ALA A 25 7.80 -12.51 -2.64
N LYS A 26 6.84 -13.12 -3.34
CA LYS A 26 6.96 -14.51 -3.80
C LYS A 26 8.12 -14.67 -4.79
N GLU A 27 8.24 -13.77 -5.76
CA GLU A 27 9.31 -13.80 -6.76
C GLU A 27 10.69 -13.60 -6.12
N LEU A 28 10.77 -12.78 -5.06
CA LEU A 28 12.03 -12.54 -4.33
C LEU A 28 12.34 -13.64 -3.31
N GLY A 29 11.44 -14.61 -3.12
CA GLY A 29 11.63 -15.68 -2.15
C GLY A 29 11.55 -15.24 -0.70
N ILE A 30 10.87 -14.13 -0.42
CA ILE A 30 10.67 -13.63 0.95
C ILE A 30 9.58 -14.48 1.61
N LYS A 31 9.94 -15.15 2.71
CA LYS A 31 9.04 -16.01 3.47
C LYS A 31 8.63 -15.30 4.77
N ASN A 32 7.54 -15.80 5.36
CA ASN A 32 7.04 -15.31 6.65
C ASN A 32 6.68 -13.82 6.64
N ILE A 33 6.14 -13.36 5.50
CA ILE A 33 5.63 -12.01 5.35
C ILE A 33 4.12 -12.05 5.19
N GLN A 34 3.41 -11.22 5.95
CA GLN A 34 1.97 -11.00 5.83
C GLN A 34 1.76 -9.63 5.21
N ILE A 35 0.84 -9.56 4.26
CA ILE A 35 0.56 -8.33 3.51
C ILE A 35 -0.95 -8.11 3.51
N ASP A 36 -1.36 -6.91 3.89
CA ASP A 36 -2.77 -6.54 3.99
C ASP A 36 -2.94 -5.08 3.58
N SER A 37 -4.18 -4.63 3.47
CA SER A 37 -4.49 -3.24 3.13
C SER A 37 -5.72 -2.76 3.89
N ALA A 38 -5.83 -1.44 4.07
CA ALA A 38 -6.93 -0.82 4.81
C ALA A 38 -7.14 0.63 4.35
N ALA A 39 -8.21 1.26 4.83
CA ALA A 39 -8.59 2.63 4.50
C ALA A 39 -8.46 3.54 5.72
N THR A 40 -8.10 4.82 5.50
CA THR A 40 -8.23 5.83 6.54
C THR A 40 -9.69 6.24 6.73
N GLY A 41 -10.51 6.17 5.66
CA GLY A 41 -11.94 6.44 5.72
C GLY A 41 -12.78 5.20 5.90
N ASN A 42 -14.08 5.38 6.12
CA ASN A 42 -15.04 4.27 6.28
C ASN A 42 -16.14 4.28 5.23
N HIS A 43 -16.13 5.25 4.31
CA HIS A 43 -17.22 5.45 3.33
C HIS A 43 -17.30 4.32 2.28
N THR A 44 -16.23 3.57 2.09
CA THR A 44 -16.14 2.47 1.13
C THR A 44 -16.11 1.09 1.79
N ALA A 45 -16.30 1.00 3.11
CA ALA A 45 -16.23 -0.27 3.83
C ALA A 45 -17.14 -1.32 3.22
N GLY A 46 -16.60 -2.51 2.98
CA GLY A 46 -17.33 -3.62 2.37
C GLY A 46 -17.31 -3.63 0.85
N MET A 47 -16.79 -2.61 0.19
CA MET A 47 -16.74 -2.54 -1.27
C MET A 47 -15.59 -3.38 -1.86
N PRO A 48 -15.78 -3.95 -3.05
CA PRO A 48 -14.67 -4.57 -3.79
C PRO A 48 -13.71 -3.50 -4.33
N PRO A 49 -12.54 -3.89 -4.83
CA PRO A 49 -11.64 -2.96 -5.51
C PRO A 49 -12.30 -2.29 -6.72
N ASP A 50 -11.86 -1.09 -7.03
CA ASP A 50 -12.33 -0.35 -8.22
C ASP A 50 -12.11 -1.19 -9.47
N SER A 51 -13.16 -1.36 -10.29
CA SER A 51 -13.12 -2.24 -11.46
C SER A 51 -12.07 -1.82 -12.50
N ARG A 52 -11.80 -0.51 -12.60
CA ARG A 52 -10.77 0.01 -13.52
C ARG A 52 -9.38 -0.40 -13.05
N MET A 53 -9.11 -0.28 -11.74
CA MET A 53 -7.83 -0.73 -11.18
C MET A 53 -7.68 -2.24 -11.31
N VAL A 54 -8.75 -3.01 -11.06
CA VAL A 54 -8.74 -4.47 -11.25
C VAL A 54 -8.31 -4.82 -12.67
N ARG A 55 -8.90 -4.16 -13.66
CA ARG A 55 -8.58 -4.41 -15.08
C ARG A 55 -7.15 -4.04 -15.44
N HIS A 56 -6.69 -2.85 -15.04
CA HIS A 56 -5.32 -2.42 -15.32
C HIS A 56 -4.29 -3.31 -14.63
N ALA A 57 -4.52 -3.66 -13.37
CA ALA A 57 -3.64 -4.55 -12.63
C ALA A 57 -3.61 -5.95 -13.23
N SER A 58 -4.76 -6.46 -13.67
CA SER A 58 -4.87 -7.78 -14.29
C SER A 58 -4.01 -7.90 -15.56
N GLN A 59 -3.90 -6.81 -16.34
CA GLN A 59 -3.05 -6.78 -17.53
C GLN A 59 -1.57 -6.96 -17.22
N ARG A 60 -1.17 -6.67 -15.97
CA ARG A 60 0.21 -6.88 -15.51
C ARG A 60 0.37 -8.14 -14.66
N GLY A 61 -0.68 -8.96 -14.56
CA GLY A 61 -0.65 -10.23 -13.82
C GLY A 61 -0.95 -10.13 -12.33
N TYR A 62 -1.54 -9.02 -11.89
CA TYR A 62 -1.95 -8.86 -10.48
C TYR A 62 -3.44 -9.11 -10.32
N THR A 63 -3.82 -9.82 -9.26
CA THR A 63 -5.21 -10.10 -8.92
C THR A 63 -5.60 -9.31 -7.67
N LEU A 64 -6.57 -8.41 -7.80
CA LEU A 64 -7.11 -7.65 -6.68
C LEU A 64 -8.40 -8.32 -6.22
N ASN A 65 -8.40 -8.87 -5.01
CA ASN A 65 -9.55 -9.58 -4.45
C ASN A 65 -9.84 -9.20 -2.99
N SER A 66 -9.31 -8.07 -2.52
CA SER A 66 -9.54 -7.61 -1.17
C SER A 66 -10.93 -6.97 -1.02
N VAL A 67 -11.35 -6.79 0.23
CA VAL A 67 -12.59 -6.07 0.58
C VAL A 67 -12.18 -4.85 1.41
N ALA A 68 -12.69 -3.68 1.05
CA ALA A 68 -12.33 -2.44 1.72
C ALA A 68 -12.74 -2.49 3.20
N ARG A 69 -11.82 -2.09 4.07
CA ARG A 69 -12.04 -2.02 5.51
C ARG A 69 -11.30 -0.83 6.11
N PRO A 70 -11.85 -0.17 7.14
CA PRO A 70 -11.11 0.89 7.82
C PRO A 70 -9.97 0.33 8.65
N VAL A 71 -8.94 1.13 8.83
CA VAL A 71 -7.83 0.82 9.72
C VAL A 71 -8.33 0.82 11.17
N THR A 72 -7.78 -0.06 12.00
CA THR A 72 -8.14 -0.20 13.41
C THR A 72 -6.92 -0.03 14.31
N TYR A 73 -7.13 0.16 15.60
CA TYR A 73 -6.02 0.20 16.56
C TYR A 73 -5.22 -1.12 16.57
N ASN A 74 -5.88 -2.25 16.34
CA ASN A 74 -5.20 -3.54 16.24
C ASN A 74 -4.18 -3.57 15.08
N ASP A 75 -4.45 -2.85 14.00
CA ASP A 75 -3.51 -2.75 12.88
C ASP A 75 -2.19 -2.11 13.32
N PHE A 76 -2.24 -1.10 14.19
CA PHE A 76 -1.04 -0.45 14.72
C PHE A 76 -0.22 -1.39 15.62
N GLU A 77 -0.87 -2.33 16.30
CA GLU A 77 -0.19 -3.32 17.14
C GLU A 77 0.43 -4.43 16.32
N THR A 78 -0.28 -4.94 15.32
CA THR A 78 0.12 -6.15 14.58
C THR A 78 1.00 -5.86 13.38
N ALA A 79 0.88 -4.70 12.75
CA ALA A 79 1.73 -4.34 11.61
C ALA A 79 3.12 -3.94 12.09
N ASP A 80 4.13 -4.30 11.32
CA ASP A 80 5.51 -3.84 11.54
C ASP A 80 5.77 -2.55 10.77
N ILE A 81 5.18 -2.42 9.58
CA ILE A 81 5.30 -1.24 8.73
C ILE A 81 3.92 -0.91 8.17
N ILE A 82 3.52 0.35 8.30
CA ILE A 82 2.27 0.88 7.75
C ILE A 82 2.62 1.89 6.68
N VAL A 83 2.20 1.63 5.44
CA VAL A 83 2.64 2.39 4.27
C VAL A 83 1.50 3.26 3.76
N ALA A 84 1.67 4.57 3.86
CA ALA A 84 0.70 5.58 3.41
C ALA A 84 0.96 5.98 1.96
N MET A 85 -0.09 6.25 1.20
CA MET A 85 0.01 6.58 -0.22
C MET A 85 0.26 8.06 -0.47
N ASP A 86 -0.24 8.94 0.40
CA ASP A 86 -0.08 10.39 0.27
C ASP A 86 0.03 11.06 1.64
N ASP A 87 0.24 12.37 1.66
CA ASP A 87 0.42 13.10 2.90
C ASP A 87 -0.84 13.11 3.76
N SER A 88 -2.03 13.13 3.14
CA SER A 88 -3.30 13.06 3.88
C SER A 88 -3.42 11.74 4.64
N ASN A 89 -3.17 10.63 3.97
CA ASN A 89 -3.18 9.30 4.61
C ASN A 89 -2.12 9.24 5.73
N TYR A 90 -0.93 9.72 5.44
CA TYR A 90 0.18 9.73 6.39
C TYR A 90 -0.17 10.51 7.66
N ASN A 91 -0.68 11.72 7.51
CA ASN A 91 -1.03 12.57 8.66
C ASN A 91 -2.19 11.98 9.46
N THR A 92 -3.19 11.41 8.80
CA THR A 92 -4.31 10.74 9.46
C THR A 92 -3.82 9.55 10.29
N LEU A 93 -2.95 8.71 9.72
CA LEU A 93 -2.41 7.55 10.42
C LEU A 93 -1.56 7.98 11.63
N LYS A 94 -0.73 9.01 11.48
CA LYS A 94 0.06 9.55 12.59
C LYS A 94 -0.85 10.02 13.73
N ALA A 95 -1.95 10.70 13.41
CA ALA A 95 -2.91 11.19 14.41
C ALA A 95 -3.68 10.05 15.08
N MET A 96 -3.96 8.96 14.35
CA MET A 96 -4.67 7.80 14.89
C MET A 96 -3.79 6.90 15.77
N ALA A 97 -2.47 6.95 15.59
CA ALA A 97 -1.54 6.05 16.28
C ALA A 97 -1.69 6.22 17.81
N PRO A 98 -1.84 5.10 18.56
CA PRO A 98 -2.10 5.18 20.00
C PRO A 98 -0.89 5.60 20.84
N ASN A 99 0.32 5.54 20.27
CA ASN A 99 1.56 5.90 20.95
C ASN A 99 2.66 6.20 19.93
N LEU A 100 3.82 6.66 20.42
CA LEU A 100 4.95 7.01 19.55
C LEU A 100 5.50 5.81 18.77
N ASN A 101 5.56 4.65 19.40
CA ASN A 101 6.04 3.43 18.72
C ASN A 101 5.17 3.09 17.51
N ALA A 102 3.85 3.18 17.68
CA ALA A 102 2.90 2.94 16.60
C ALA A 102 3.06 3.99 15.49
N ALA A 103 3.22 5.25 15.86
CA ALA A 103 3.40 6.35 14.90
C ALA A 103 4.68 6.17 14.07
N GLU A 104 5.75 5.66 14.65
CA GLU A 104 7.02 5.42 13.97
C GLU A 104 6.93 4.33 12.90
N LYS A 105 5.93 3.46 12.96
CA LYS A 105 5.70 2.43 11.94
C LYS A 105 5.18 3.00 10.62
N VAL A 106 4.63 4.21 10.64
CA VAL A 106 4.00 4.82 9.47
C VAL A 106 5.06 5.46 8.58
N VAL A 107 5.10 5.02 7.33
CA VAL A 107 6.04 5.51 6.31
C VAL A 107 5.27 5.90 5.05
N LYS A 108 5.91 6.64 4.15
CA LYS A 108 5.32 7.04 2.88
C LYS A 108 5.80 6.12 1.76
N MET A 109 4.86 5.61 0.95
CA MET A 109 5.20 4.75 -0.19
C MET A 109 6.20 5.43 -1.13
N ILE A 110 6.00 6.71 -1.39
CA ILE A 110 6.86 7.47 -2.33
C ILE A 110 8.33 7.50 -1.89
N SER A 111 8.59 7.40 -0.59
CA SER A 111 9.97 7.40 -0.06
C SER A 111 10.80 6.23 -0.56
N TYR A 112 10.16 5.17 -1.03
CA TYR A 112 10.84 3.97 -1.55
C TYR A 112 10.99 3.99 -3.06
N CYS A 113 10.36 4.94 -3.75
CA CYS A 113 10.48 5.07 -5.21
C CYS A 113 11.84 5.68 -5.54
N LYS A 114 12.59 5.02 -6.42
CA LYS A 114 13.93 5.46 -6.86
C LYS A 114 13.91 6.13 -8.22
N LYS A 115 12.91 5.83 -9.04
CA LYS A 115 12.77 6.44 -10.36
C LYS A 115 12.01 7.75 -10.23
N ASP A 116 12.60 8.82 -10.74
CA ASP A 116 11.95 10.13 -10.73
C ASP A 116 10.90 10.18 -11.84
N ARG A 117 9.63 10.29 -11.42
CA ARG A 117 8.49 10.48 -12.33
C ARG A 117 7.77 11.81 -12.08
N GLY A 118 8.39 12.71 -11.31
CA GLY A 118 7.84 14.04 -11.02
C GLY A 118 6.76 14.04 -9.95
N TYR A 119 6.65 13.00 -9.14
CA TYR A 119 5.65 12.90 -8.06
C TYR A 119 6.34 12.73 -6.71
N ASP A 120 5.82 13.43 -5.70
CA ASP A 120 6.23 13.28 -4.30
C ASP A 120 5.17 12.57 -3.45
N TYR A 121 4.21 11.90 -4.10
CA TYR A 121 3.15 11.10 -3.48
C TYR A 121 2.59 10.12 -4.51
N ILE A 122 1.82 9.11 -4.05
CA ILE A 122 1.10 8.22 -4.96
C ILE A 122 -0.27 8.85 -5.23
N PRO A 123 -0.53 9.36 -6.43
CA PRO A 123 -1.78 10.07 -6.71
C PRO A 123 -2.99 9.15 -6.68
N ASP A 124 -4.17 9.70 -6.35
CA ASP A 124 -5.43 8.97 -6.39
C ASP A 124 -5.96 9.00 -7.83
N PRO A 125 -6.06 7.83 -8.50
CA PRO A 125 -6.50 7.81 -9.89
C PRO A 125 -8.02 7.77 -10.04
N TYR A 126 -8.78 7.80 -8.93
CA TYR A 126 -10.22 7.59 -8.93
C TYR A 126 -10.96 8.55 -9.87
N TYR A 127 -10.54 9.81 -9.90
CA TYR A 127 -11.15 10.85 -10.73
C TYR A 127 -10.40 11.06 -12.06
N GLY A 128 -9.35 10.28 -12.34
CA GLY A 128 -8.54 10.41 -13.54
C GLY A 128 -8.89 9.41 -14.62
N GLY A 129 -8.19 9.51 -15.76
CA GLY A 129 -8.32 8.56 -16.86
C GLY A 129 -7.42 7.34 -16.72
N ALA A 130 -7.36 6.54 -17.79
CA ALA A 130 -6.58 5.28 -17.82
C ALA A 130 -5.11 5.50 -17.46
N ASN A 131 -4.50 6.59 -17.89
CA ASN A 131 -3.09 6.89 -17.61
C ASN A 131 -2.82 7.04 -16.11
N GLY A 132 -3.80 7.47 -15.34
CA GLY A 132 -3.67 7.59 -13.89
C GLY A 132 -3.50 6.24 -13.20
N PHE A 133 -4.22 5.22 -13.65
CA PHE A 133 -4.09 3.86 -13.12
C PHE A 133 -2.73 3.25 -13.46
N GLU A 134 -2.27 3.44 -14.70
CA GLU A 134 -0.95 2.94 -15.12
C GLU A 134 0.17 3.63 -14.37
N LEU A 135 0.08 4.94 -14.14
CA LEU A 135 1.06 5.69 -13.34
C LEU A 135 1.14 5.15 -11.91
N VAL A 136 -0.01 4.92 -11.27
CA VAL A 136 -0.04 4.37 -9.91
C VAL A 136 0.65 3.00 -9.88
N LEU A 137 0.36 2.13 -10.83
CA LEU A 137 0.99 0.82 -10.92
C LEU A 137 2.51 0.94 -11.11
N ASP A 138 2.97 1.86 -11.95
CA ASP A 138 4.41 2.11 -12.16
C ASP A 138 5.08 2.54 -10.86
N LEU A 139 4.49 3.50 -10.15
CA LEU A 139 5.03 4.00 -8.87
C LEU A 139 5.06 2.90 -7.81
N LEU A 140 3.98 2.13 -7.71
CA LEU A 140 3.89 1.03 -6.72
C LEU A 140 4.91 -0.07 -7.02
N GLU A 141 5.06 -0.46 -8.27
CA GLU A 141 6.05 -1.49 -8.64
C GLU A 141 7.46 -1.07 -8.26
N ASP A 142 7.83 0.18 -8.51
CA ASP A 142 9.13 0.73 -8.12
C ASP A 142 9.29 0.74 -6.60
N GLY A 143 8.38 1.39 -5.89
CA GLY A 143 8.51 1.58 -4.45
C GLY A 143 8.44 0.28 -3.66
N ILE A 144 7.52 -0.62 -4.03
CA ILE A 144 7.35 -1.89 -3.31
C ILE A 144 8.56 -2.79 -3.50
N LEU A 145 9.12 -2.84 -4.70
CA LEU A 145 10.33 -3.63 -4.93
C LEU A 145 11.46 -3.19 -4.01
N ASN A 146 11.68 -1.89 -3.88
CA ASN A 146 12.73 -1.35 -3.02
C ASN A 146 12.44 -1.60 -1.53
N LEU A 147 11.18 -1.45 -1.11
CA LEU A 147 10.76 -1.76 0.25
C LEU A 147 11.00 -3.24 0.59
N LEU A 148 10.60 -4.14 -0.30
CA LEU A 148 10.77 -5.57 -0.08
C LEU A 148 12.25 -5.97 -0.07
N ASN A 149 13.08 -5.34 -0.88
CA ASN A 149 14.53 -5.57 -0.86
C ASN A 149 15.14 -5.16 0.47
N GLU A 150 14.72 -4.03 1.04
CA GLU A 150 15.16 -3.63 2.39
C GLU A 150 14.75 -4.66 3.44
N ILE A 151 13.51 -5.11 3.40
CA ILE A 151 12.99 -6.11 4.35
C ILE A 151 13.77 -7.42 4.21
N GLY A 152 14.01 -7.88 2.99
CA GLY A 152 14.74 -9.11 2.72
C GLY A 152 16.20 -9.08 3.14
N GLN A 153 16.79 -7.89 3.27
CA GLN A 153 18.18 -7.69 3.70
C GLN A 153 18.32 -7.41 5.19
N ALA A 154 17.20 -7.17 5.90
CA ALA A 154 17.24 -6.88 7.32
C ALA A 154 17.78 -8.09 8.09
N PRO A 155 18.61 -7.88 9.13
CA PRO A 155 19.08 -8.99 9.96
C PRO A 155 17.90 -9.71 10.59
N LYS A 156 17.92 -11.04 10.56
CA LYS A 156 16.92 -11.84 11.26
C LYS A 156 17.14 -11.71 12.77
N PRO A 157 16.07 -11.49 13.54
CA PRO A 157 16.19 -11.43 15.00
C PRO A 157 16.67 -12.75 15.60
#